data_cb0bc5f70132298340659ca763c4d758
#
_entry.id   cb0bc5f70132298340659ca763c4d758
#
_cell.length_a   1.000
_cell.length_b   1.000
_cell.length_c   1.000
_cell.angle_alpha   90.00
_cell.angle_beta   90.00
_cell.angle_gamma   90.00
#
_symmetry.space_group_name_H-M   'P 1'
#
loop_
_entity.id
_entity.type
_entity.pdbx_description
1 polymer ?
#
loop_
_entity_poly.entity_id
_entity_poly.type
_entity_poly.pdbx_seq_one_letter_code
_entity_poly.pdbx_strand_id
1 'polypeptide(L)'
;MKKIGYYLKKYWYLYTLALFCLFLYEFLDMVSPQVTQRIIDDVIMGGETNLLPWLILMLVIVGVGRVAGGYVREFTFDKTSFKVASDIRKHLFGHVQSLSVEYFDKMNTGEIMSRVKDDVDKLQGAFGFIGMMFLQVCIHTVMILWCMWQISPFLTIFPLIALPLCATIAIVMERKLDKVYEEISDEDAEMNTVAEENLTGVRVVKAFAREKFEIGKFLKHNKKYYDLNMKQSKVWIKYNPIMQMMTKLLIVVALLLGGLKVINGEMTLGALGAFLEYCANAVWPMEMLGWLSNELAAAFASKKKLDKIYAETAKIKDPEELSDKVADFEFKDIEFKNVDFSIDNKKILDNVSFKLEKGKTLGIMGATGSGKTTIINMLLRFYDPDKGQILLNGIDIRELPLAVVRRNASVVMQDVFLFSDTIEENIRLGNKESITDEDISEALKRACASGFVEKLEDGTGTVIGERGVGLSGGQKQRLSMARAFAKHAPVLVLDDSTSALDMETEHEVQANISEFKNSTKIVIAHRISAVRHADEIIVLEDGRICEKGDHDELLSKKGYYYKTYMAQYGDVLKQLEEVN
;
A
#
# COMPACT_ATOMS: atom_id res chain seq x y z
N MET A 1 -9.57 8.50 10.04
CA MET A 1 -10.33 8.48 8.75
C MET A 1 -11.47 9.48 8.83
N LYS A 2 -11.69 10.29 7.78
CA LYS A 2 -12.99 10.94 7.65
C LYS A 2 -14.03 9.83 7.69
N LYS A 3 -15.00 9.90 8.61
CA LYS A 3 -16.02 8.83 8.79
C LYS A 3 -16.63 8.47 7.44
N ILE A 4 -16.98 7.21 7.20
CA ILE A 4 -17.65 6.74 5.97
C ILE A 4 -18.78 7.70 5.55
N GLY A 5 -19.56 8.22 6.52
CA GLY A 5 -20.57 9.22 6.28
C GLY A 5 -20.09 10.51 5.58
N TYR A 6 -18.80 10.86 5.66
CA TYR A 6 -18.27 12.00 4.92
C TYR A 6 -18.32 11.78 3.41
N TYR A 7 -17.94 10.58 2.95
CA TYR A 7 -17.93 10.25 1.51
C TYR A 7 -19.34 10.10 0.98
N LEU A 8 -20.24 9.48 1.74
CA LEU A 8 -21.67 9.42 1.41
C LEU A 8 -22.27 10.83 1.31
N LYS A 9 -21.96 11.72 2.28
CA LYS A 9 -22.42 13.11 2.26
C LYS A 9 -21.82 13.92 1.11
N LYS A 10 -20.56 13.67 0.74
CA LYS A 10 -19.89 14.35 -0.39
C LYS A 10 -20.55 14.01 -1.73
N TYR A 11 -20.95 12.75 -1.93
CA TYR A 11 -21.49 12.25 -3.20
C TYR A 11 -22.97 11.87 -3.11
N TRP A 12 -23.71 12.39 -2.13
CA TRP A 12 -25.11 12.02 -1.87
C TRP A 12 -26.02 12.14 -3.11
N TYR A 13 -25.82 13.19 -3.91
CA TYR A 13 -26.63 13.44 -5.12
C TYR A 13 -26.47 12.35 -6.18
N LEU A 14 -25.27 11.77 -6.32
CA LEU A 14 -25.02 10.65 -7.24
C LEU A 14 -25.67 9.37 -6.72
N TYR A 15 -25.53 9.09 -5.41
CA TYR A 15 -26.20 7.94 -4.82
C TYR A 15 -27.72 8.06 -4.85
N THR A 16 -28.28 9.25 -4.67
CA THR A 16 -29.73 9.46 -4.78
C THR A 16 -30.22 9.18 -6.20
N LEU A 17 -29.51 9.66 -7.23
CA LEU A 17 -29.82 9.36 -8.63
C LEU A 17 -29.74 7.85 -8.91
N ALA A 18 -28.66 7.23 -8.45
CA ALA A 18 -28.45 5.79 -8.66
C ALA A 18 -29.51 4.94 -7.95
N LEU A 19 -29.91 5.29 -6.74
CA LEU A 19 -30.99 4.64 -5.99
C LEU A 19 -32.36 4.84 -6.66
N PHE A 20 -32.62 6.02 -7.21
CA PHE A 20 -33.83 6.25 -7.97
C PHE A 20 -33.85 5.37 -9.22
N CYS A 21 -32.76 5.30 -9.97
CA CYS A 21 -32.69 4.42 -11.15
C CYS A 21 -32.77 2.94 -10.78
N LEU A 22 -32.21 2.53 -9.62
CA LEU A 22 -32.33 1.18 -9.08
C LEU A 22 -33.81 0.84 -8.79
N PHE A 23 -34.50 1.72 -8.08
CA PHE A 23 -35.93 1.54 -7.79
C PHE A 23 -36.75 1.47 -9.06
N LEU A 24 -36.51 2.36 -10.03
CA LEU A 24 -37.21 2.36 -11.32
C LEU A 24 -36.94 1.07 -12.10
N TYR A 25 -35.69 0.59 -12.09
CA TYR A 25 -35.32 -0.67 -12.74
C TYR A 25 -36.11 -1.85 -12.16
N GLU A 26 -36.16 -1.98 -10.81
CA GLU A 26 -36.92 -3.03 -10.14
C GLU A 26 -38.43 -2.89 -10.33
N PHE A 27 -38.95 -1.66 -10.31
CA PHE A 27 -40.36 -1.40 -10.57
C PHE A 27 -40.75 -1.86 -11.98
N LEU A 28 -39.96 -1.52 -13.00
CA LEU A 28 -40.21 -1.94 -14.38
C LEU A 28 -40.14 -3.46 -14.53
N ASP A 29 -39.26 -4.12 -13.75
CA ASP A 29 -39.18 -5.58 -13.72
C ASP A 29 -40.47 -6.23 -13.21
N MET A 30 -41.10 -5.64 -12.21
CA MET A 30 -42.36 -6.12 -11.66
C MET A 30 -43.56 -5.89 -12.61
N VAL A 31 -43.46 -4.96 -13.57
CA VAL A 31 -44.53 -4.67 -14.54
C VAL A 31 -44.60 -5.74 -15.63
N SER A 32 -43.49 -6.35 -16.04
CA SER A 32 -43.48 -7.35 -17.13
C SER A 32 -44.46 -8.52 -16.91
N PRO A 33 -44.46 -9.22 -15.75
CA PRO A 33 -45.42 -10.30 -15.50
C PRO A 33 -46.90 -9.85 -15.50
N GLN A 34 -47.14 -8.61 -15.04
CA GLN A 34 -48.51 -8.05 -15.03
C GLN A 34 -49.02 -7.77 -16.46
N VAL A 35 -48.16 -7.32 -17.37
CA VAL A 35 -48.51 -7.15 -18.77
C VAL A 35 -48.74 -8.51 -19.42
N THR A 36 -47.91 -9.51 -19.13
CA THR A 36 -48.11 -10.89 -19.58
C THR A 36 -49.43 -11.45 -19.08
N GLN A 37 -49.81 -11.20 -17.84
CA GLN A 37 -51.12 -11.55 -17.29
C GLN A 37 -52.26 -10.98 -18.15
N ARG A 38 -52.24 -9.69 -18.46
CA ARG A 38 -53.28 -9.05 -19.28
C ARG A 38 -53.31 -9.60 -20.69
N ILE A 39 -52.19 -9.91 -21.31
CA ILE A 39 -52.17 -10.54 -22.63
C ILE A 39 -52.92 -11.88 -22.59
N ILE A 40 -52.70 -12.69 -21.55
CA ILE A 40 -53.37 -13.99 -21.42
C ILE A 40 -54.85 -13.81 -21.12
N ASP A 41 -55.21 -12.99 -20.14
CA ASP A 41 -56.59 -12.87 -19.65
C ASP A 41 -57.49 -12.08 -20.62
N ASP A 42 -57.03 -10.89 -21.06
CA ASP A 42 -57.90 -9.98 -21.86
C ASP A 42 -57.82 -10.29 -23.36
N VAL A 43 -56.63 -10.61 -23.90
CA VAL A 43 -56.46 -10.84 -25.34
C VAL A 43 -56.71 -12.28 -25.72
N ILE A 44 -56.06 -13.27 -25.04
CA ILE A 44 -56.18 -14.66 -25.47
C ILE A 44 -57.49 -15.27 -25.00
N MET A 45 -57.85 -15.06 -23.72
CA MET A 45 -59.06 -15.63 -23.15
C MET A 45 -60.31 -14.76 -23.40
N GLY A 46 -60.15 -13.42 -23.33
CA GLY A 46 -61.22 -12.45 -23.53
C GLY A 46 -61.50 -12.10 -24.99
N GLY A 47 -60.59 -12.41 -25.92
CA GLY A 47 -60.73 -12.13 -27.35
C GLY A 47 -60.52 -10.66 -27.76
N GLU A 48 -60.03 -9.81 -26.86
CA GLU A 48 -59.83 -8.38 -27.12
C GLU A 48 -58.51 -8.11 -27.89
N THR A 49 -58.44 -8.56 -29.14
CA THR A 49 -57.23 -8.48 -29.98
C THR A 49 -56.74 -7.04 -30.21
N ASN A 50 -57.59 -6.02 -30.08
CA ASN A 50 -57.24 -4.61 -30.25
C ASN A 50 -56.28 -4.10 -29.16
N LEU A 51 -56.21 -4.76 -28.00
CA LEU A 51 -55.28 -4.40 -26.91
C LEU A 51 -53.85 -4.93 -27.15
N LEU A 52 -53.68 -5.98 -27.96
CA LEU A 52 -52.41 -6.66 -28.17
C LEU A 52 -51.28 -5.72 -28.63
N PRO A 53 -51.45 -4.84 -29.63
CA PRO A 53 -50.39 -3.94 -30.06
C PRO A 53 -49.90 -3.00 -28.93
N TRP A 54 -50.85 -2.51 -28.11
CA TRP A 54 -50.53 -1.63 -26.98
C TRP A 54 -49.80 -2.35 -25.84
N LEU A 55 -50.18 -3.57 -25.53
CA LEU A 55 -49.51 -4.38 -24.51
C LEU A 55 -48.12 -4.79 -24.97
N ILE A 56 -47.93 -5.12 -26.25
CA ILE A 56 -46.58 -5.38 -26.81
C ILE A 56 -45.73 -4.10 -26.78
N LEU A 57 -46.27 -2.95 -27.16
CA LEU A 57 -45.57 -1.68 -27.08
C LEU A 57 -45.15 -1.38 -25.63
N MET A 58 -46.02 -1.66 -24.66
CA MET A 58 -45.72 -1.51 -23.22
C MET A 58 -44.56 -2.40 -22.79
N LEU A 59 -44.50 -3.67 -23.22
CA LEU A 59 -43.38 -4.56 -22.96
C LEU A 59 -42.07 -4.01 -23.56
N VAL A 60 -42.12 -3.47 -24.79
CA VAL A 60 -40.94 -2.84 -25.41
C VAL A 60 -40.49 -1.62 -24.61
N ILE A 61 -41.42 -0.75 -24.20
CA ILE A 61 -41.11 0.44 -23.38
C ILE A 61 -40.50 0.02 -22.03
N VAL A 62 -41.06 -0.99 -21.36
CA VAL A 62 -40.55 -1.56 -20.12
C VAL A 62 -39.14 -2.10 -20.34
N GLY A 63 -38.91 -2.89 -21.40
CA GLY A 63 -37.61 -3.45 -21.73
C GLY A 63 -36.55 -2.37 -21.99
N VAL A 64 -36.87 -1.38 -22.83
CA VAL A 64 -35.97 -0.24 -23.11
C VAL A 64 -35.71 0.58 -21.84
N GLY A 65 -36.76 0.85 -21.05
CA GLY A 65 -36.63 1.56 -19.77
C GLY A 65 -35.74 0.84 -18.78
N ARG A 66 -35.85 -0.49 -18.71
CA ARG A 66 -34.96 -1.32 -17.86
C ARG A 66 -33.51 -1.24 -18.31
N VAL A 67 -33.23 -1.39 -19.60
CA VAL A 67 -31.85 -1.30 -20.12
C VAL A 67 -31.28 0.10 -19.86
N ALA A 68 -32.01 1.16 -20.17
CA ALA A 68 -31.57 2.53 -19.95
C ALA A 68 -31.36 2.84 -18.45
N GLY A 69 -32.35 2.49 -17.61
CA GLY A 69 -32.27 2.66 -16.16
C GLY A 69 -31.14 1.84 -15.52
N GLY A 70 -30.97 0.60 -15.97
CA GLY A 70 -29.90 -0.30 -15.56
C GLY A 70 -28.51 0.28 -15.89
N TYR A 71 -28.33 0.77 -17.10
CA TYR A 71 -27.07 1.40 -17.53
C TYR A 71 -26.73 2.63 -16.65
N VAL A 72 -27.70 3.56 -16.49
CA VAL A 72 -27.48 4.77 -15.68
C VAL A 72 -27.19 4.41 -14.22
N ARG A 73 -27.91 3.44 -13.66
CA ARG A 73 -27.71 2.92 -12.30
C ARG A 73 -26.27 2.41 -12.12
N GLU A 74 -25.87 1.44 -12.95
CA GLU A 74 -24.59 0.75 -12.84
C GLU A 74 -23.43 1.72 -13.05
N PHE A 75 -23.48 2.50 -14.12
CA PHE A 75 -22.49 3.54 -14.40
C PHE A 75 -22.35 4.56 -13.25
N THR A 76 -23.47 4.97 -12.65
CA THR A 76 -23.44 5.98 -11.57
C THR A 76 -22.88 5.40 -10.27
N PHE A 77 -23.25 4.16 -9.91
CA PHE A 77 -22.67 3.47 -8.75
C PHE A 77 -21.16 3.28 -8.93
N ASP A 78 -20.71 2.75 -10.07
CA ASP A 78 -19.30 2.51 -10.32
C ASP A 78 -18.49 3.80 -10.36
N LYS A 79 -18.93 4.80 -11.13
CA LYS A 79 -18.28 6.12 -11.17
C LYS A 79 -18.15 6.74 -9.79
N THR A 80 -19.16 6.58 -8.94
CA THR A 80 -19.15 7.14 -7.58
C THR A 80 -18.20 6.37 -6.68
N SER A 81 -18.21 5.03 -6.76
CA SER A 81 -17.32 4.17 -5.98
C SER A 81 -15.84 4.43 -6.30
N PHE A 82 -15.48 4.59 -7.59
CA PHE A 82 -14.12 4.95 -8.00
C PHE A 82 -13.69 6.33 -7.51
N LYS A 83 -14.59 7.32 -7.49
CA LYS A 83 -14.30 8.63 -6.89
C LYS A 83 -14.06 8.52 -5.39
N VAL A 84 -14.87 7.73 -4.68
CA VAL A 84 -14.68 7.48 -3.24
C VAL A 84 -13.34 6.79 -3.00
N ALA A 85 -13.01 5.76 -3.76
CA ALA A 85 -11.73 5.05 -3.66
C ALA A 85 -10.53 5.97 -3.92
N SER A 86 -10.61 6.81 -4.95
CA SER A 86 -9.57 7.81 -5.25
C SER A 86 -9.36 8.80 -4.10
N ASP A 87 -10.46 9.31 -3.52
CA ASP A 87 -10.38 10.19 -2.36
C ASP A 87 -9.76 9.49 -1.13
N ILE A 88 -10.16 8.22 -0.89
CA ILE A 88 -9.60 7.42 0.22
C ILE A 88 -8.10 7.22 0.01
N ARG A 89 -7.67 6.79 -1.18
CA ARG A 89 -6.24 6.59 -1.50
C ARG A 89 -5.44 7.88 -1.32
N LYS A 90 -5.94 9.01 -1.83
CA LYS A 90 -5.29 10.32 -1.68
C LYS A 90 -5.12 10.69 -0.20
N HIS A 91 -6.16 10.54 0.60
CA HIS A 91 -6.10 10.87 2.02
C HIS A 91 -5.21 9.89 2.80
N LEU A 92 -5.31 8.58 2.48
CA LEU A 92 -4.50 7.54 3.12
C LEU A 92 -3.02 7.73 2.82
N PHE A 93 -2.66 7.91 1.54
CA PHE A 93 -1.28 8.13 1.14
C PHE A 93 -0.70 9.40 1.77
N GLY A 94 -1.46 10.51 1.76
CA GLY A 94 -1.04 11.74 2.44
C GLY A 94 -0.85 11.56 3.95
N HIS A 95 -1.72 10.77 4.60
CA HIS A 95 -1.58 10.45 6.01
C HIS A 95 -0.35 9.58 6.29
N VAL A 96 -0.15 8.51 5.50
CA VAL A 96 1.03 7.63 5.63
C VAL A 96 2.32 8.44 5.47
N GLN A 97 2.40 9.33 4.46
CA GLN A 97 3.57 10.20 4.25
C GLN A 97 3.83 11.18 5.41
N SER A 98 2.83 11.48 6.21
CA SER A 98 2.98 12.35 7.39
C SER A 98 3.43 11.62 8.65
N LEU A 99 3.47 10.27 8.65
CA LEU A 99 3.90 9.49 9.81
C LEU A 99 5.41 9.56 10.02
N SER A 100 5.83 9.33 11.27
CA SER A 100 7.25 9.29 11.65
C SER A 100 7.96 8.06 11.08
N VAL A 101 9.29 8.14 10.87
CA VAL A 101 10.13 7.04 10.35
C VAL A 101 9.98 5.76 11.18
N GLU A 102 9.83 5.89 12.51
CA GLU A 102 9.58 4.75 13.42
C GLU A 102 8.41 3.85 12.98
N TYR A 103 7.38 4.42 12.35
CA TYR A 103 6.26 3.64 11.82
C TYR A 103 6.71 2.74 10.66
N PHE A 104 7.55 3.27 9.78
CA PHE A 104 8.05 2.52 8.61
C PHE A 104 9.08 1.46 9.00
N ASP A 105 9.83 1.66 10.08
CA ASP A 105 10.75 0.65 10.60
C ASP A 105 10.03 -0.58 11.18
N LYS A 106 8.81 -0.37 11.72
CA LYS A 106 7.98 -1.42 12.30
C LYS A 106 7.08 -2.12 11.29
N MET A 107 6.78 -1.46 10.18
CA MET A 107 5.82 -1.94 9.17
C MET A 107 6.52 -2.33 7.88
N ASN A 108 6.15 -3.49 7.35
CA ASN A 108 6.63 -3.91 6.03
C ASN A 108 5.98 -3.04 4.94
N THR A 109 6.80 -2.52 4.02
CA THR A 109 6.34 -1.70 2.87
C THR A 109 5.28 -2.41 2.05
N GLY A 110 5.42 -3.74 1.84
CA GLY A 110 4.43 -4.56 1.15
C GLY A 110 3.07 -4.58 1.85
N GLU A 111 3.06 -4.58 3.19
CA GLU A 111 1.83 -4.49 3.96
C GLU A 111 1.15 -3.12 3.76
N ILE A 112 1.90 -2.02 3.82
CA ILE A 112 1.37 -0.67 3.57
C ILE A 112 0.78 -0.58 2.16
N MET A 113 1.47 -1.12 1.15
CA MET A 113 0.99 -1.15 -0.24
C MET A 113 -0.31 -1.95 -0.38
N SER A 114 -0.42 -3.13 0.26
CA SER A 114 -1.66 -3.91 0.31
C SER A 114 -2.81 -3.12 0.95
N ARG A 115 -2.55 -2.33 2.02
CA ARG A 115 -3.57 -1.47 2.61
C ARG A 115 -4.06 -0.39 1.65
N VAL A 116 -3.12 0.28 0.93
CA VAL A 116 -3.45 1.37 -0.01
C VAL A 116 -4.17 0.86 -1.26
N LYS A 117 -3.88 -0.37 -1.69
CA LYS A 117 -4.46 -0.99 -2.87
C LYS A 117 -5.65 -1.89 -2.50
N ASP A 118 -5.37 -3.05 -1.91
CA ASP A 118 -6.34 -4.15 -1.81
C ASP A 118 -7.46 -3.84 -0.81
N ASP A 119 -7.13 -3.27 0.37
CA ASP A 119 -8.16 -2.91 1.36
C ASP A 119 -9.03 -1.74 0.88
N VAL A 120 -8.48 -0.81 0.10
CA VAL A 120 -9.28 0.26 -0.53
C VAL A 120 -10.15 -0.27 -1.64
N ASP A 121 -9.69 -1.26 -2.44
CA ASP A 121 -10.47 -1.90 -3.50
C ASP A 121 -11.68 -2.66 -2.91
N LYS A 122 -11.52 -3.33 -1.77
CA LYS A 122 -12.65 -3.95 -1.06
C LYS A 122 -13.69 -2.93 -0.59
N LEU A 123 -13.24 -1.78 -0.10
CA LEU A 123 -14.16 -0.69 0.23
C LEU A 123 -14.83 -0.10 -1.04
N GLN A 124 -14.10 0.04 -2.14
CA GLN A 124 -14.67 0.48 -3.41
C GLN A 124 -15.78 -0.46 -3.86
N GLY A 125 -15.57 -1.78 -3.79
CA GLY A 125 -16.61 -2.78 -4.07
C GLY A 125 -17.86 -2.58 -3.22
N ALA A 126 -17.70 -2.35 -1.91
CA ALA A 126 -18.84 -2.12 -1.00
C ALA A 126 -19.60 -0.81 -1.28
N PHE A 127 -18.92 0.23 -1.76
CA PHE A 127 -19.57 1.49 -2.20
C PHE A 127 -20.13 1.44 -3.62
N GLY A 128 -19.70 0.47 -4.45
CA GLY A 128 -20.09 0.27 -5.84
C GLY A 128 -20.98 -0.95 -6.00
N PHE A 129 -20.50 -1.90 -6.80
CA PHE A 129 -21.25 -3.06 -7.26
C PHE A 129 -21.85 -3.90 -6.13
N ILE A 130 -21.07 -4.22 -5.07
CA ILE A 130 -21.54 -5.08 -3.96
C ILE A 130 -22.64 -4.38 -3.17
N GLY A 131 -22.44 -3.09 -2.84
CA GLY A 131 -23.46 -2.29 -2.15
C GLY A 131 -24.73 -2.10 -2.97
N MET A 132 -24.58 -1.87 -4.29
CA MET A 132 -25.70 -1.81 -5.23
C MET A 132 -26.47 -3.13 -5.27
N MET A 133 -25.78 -4.26 -5.44
CA MET A 133 -26.39 -5.58 -5.49
C MET A 133 -27.11 -5.93 -4.19
N PHE A 134 -26.52 -5.58 -3.04
CA PHE A 134 -27.18 -5.78 -1.75
C PHE A 134 -28.51 -5.00 -1.64
N LEU A 135 -28.50 -3.74 -2.05
CA LEU A 135 -29.72 -2.92 -2.07
C LEU A 135 -30.72 -3.45 -3.09
N GLN A 136 -30.26 -3.90 -4.24
CA GLN A 136 -31.07 -4.52 -5.28
C GLN A 136 -31.79 -5.75 -4.74
N VAL A 137 -31.07 -6.69 -4.13
CA VAL A 137 -31.63 -7.90 -3.52
C VAL A 137 -32.71 -7.57 -2.50
N CYS A 138 -32.48 -6.58 -1.64
CA CYS A 138 -33.45 -6.16 -0.64
C CYS A 138 -34.73 -5.57 -1.29
N ILE A 139 -34.57 -4.65 -2.25
CA ILE A 139 -35.70 -3.99 -2.92
C ILE A 139 -36.47 -5.01 -3.74
N HIS A 140 -35.79 -5.81 -4.55
CA HIS A 140 -36.39 -6.86 -5.39
C HIS A 140 -37.23 -7.84 -4.57
N THR A 141 -36.66 -8.37 -3.47
CA THR A 141 -37.37 -9.33 -2.61
C THR A 141 -38.64 -8.75 -2.02
N VAL A 142 -38.61 -7.49 -1.55
CA VAL A 142 -39.81 -6.82 -0.99
C VAL A 142 -40.84 -6.60 -2.08
N MET A 143 -40.46 -6.11 -3.26
CA MET A 143 -41.37 -5.80 -4.35
C MET A 143 -42.00 -7.06 -4.93
N ILE A 144 -41.24 -8.12 -5.14
CA ILE A 144 -41.76 -9.37 -5.70
C ILE A 144 -42.75 -10.03 -4.73
N LEU A 145 -42.47 -10.08 -3.43
CA LEU A 145 -43.38 -10.59 -2.43
C LEU A 145 -44.67 -9.75 -2.37
N TRP A 146 -44.55 -8.42 -2.52
CA TRP A 146 -45.72 -7.53 -2.59
C TRP A 146 -46.57 -7.83 -3.80
N CYS A 147 -45.98 -7.99 -5.00
CA CYS A 147 -46.72 -8.33 -6.23
C CYS A 147 -47.40 -9.70 -6.13
N MET A 148 -46.72 -10.71 -5.60
CA MET A 148 -47.28 -12.05 -5.37
C MET A 148 -48.45 -12.00 -4.37
N TRP A 149 -48.32 -11.20 -3.29
CA TRP A 149 -49.40 -11.04 -2.31
C TRP A 149 -50.69 -10.44 -2.92
N GLN A 150 -50.56 -9.49 -3.85
CA GLN A 150 -51.70 -8.89 -4.56
C GLN A 150 -52.43 -9.90 -5.46
N ILE A 151 -51.73 -10.90 -6.01
CA ILE A 151 -52.32 -11.95 -6.84
C ILE A 151 -53.03 -12.98 -5.98
N SER A 152 -52.30 -13.58 -4.99
CA SER A 152 -52.86 -14.59 -4.10
C SER A 152 -52.12 -14.64 -2.77
N PRO A 153 -52.67 -14.11 -1.68
CA PRO A 153 -52.04 -14.20 -0.34
C PRO A 153 -51.75 -15.63 0.09
N PHE A 154 -52.67 -16.57 -0.24
CA PHE A 154 -52.50 -17.97 0.10
C PHE A 154 -51.27 -18.61 -0.57
N LEU A 155 -51.11 -18.37 -1.89
CA LEU A 155 -49.94 -18.92 -2.62
C LEU A 155 -48.64 -18.26 -2.20
N THR A 156 -48.67 -17.00 -1.77
CA THR A 156 -47.47 -16.25 -1.33
C THR A 156 -46.86 -16.79 -0.02
N ILE A 157 -47.62 -17.54 0.79
CA ILE A 157 -47.10 -18.18 2.00
C ILE A 157 -45.94 -19.14 1.67
N PHE A 158 -46.00 -19.84 0.52
CA PHE A 158 -44.95 -20.81 0.14
C PHE A 158 -43.61 -20.12 -0.17
N PRO A 159 -43.52 -19.09 -1.03
CA PRO A 159 -42.27 -18.31 -1.17
C PRO A 159 -41.83 -17.67 0.14
N LEU A 160 -42.75 -17.13 0.94
CA LEU A 160 -42.42 -16.50 2.23
C LEU A 160 -41.70 -17.46 3.21
N ILE A 161 -41.98 -18.76 3.13
CA ILE A 161 -41.28 -19.81 3.91
C ILE A 161 -40.02 -20.28 3.20
N ALA A 162 -40.10 -20.48 1.87
CA ALA A 162 -39.01 -21.05 1.08
C ALA A 162 -37.80 -20.11 0.98
N LEU A 163 -38.01 -18.78 0.82
CA LEU A 163 -36.94 -17.81 0.65
C LEU A 163 -36.00 -17.73 1.88
N PRO A 164 -36.47 -17.59 3.13
CA PRO A 164 -35.60 -17.62 4.30
C PRO A 164 -34.86 -18.96 4.45
N LEU A 165 -35.49 -20.07 4.07
CA LEU A 165 -34.84 -21.38 4.12
C LEU A 165 -33.72 -21.48 3.07
N CYS A 166 -33.95 -21.01 1.84
CA CYS A 166 -32.91 -20.90 0.80
C CYS A 166 -31.76 -19.99 1.25
N ALA A 167 -32.07 -18.81 1.81
CA ALA A 167 -31.08 -17.90 2.36
C ALA A 167 -30.22 -18.56 3.45
N THR A 168 -30.85 -19.32 4.35
CA THR A 168 -30.13 -20.05 5.40
C THR A 168 -29.18 -21.10 4.82
N ILE A 169 -29.63 -21.85 3.82
CA ILE A 169 -28.79 -22.86 3.13
C ILE A 169 -27.63 -22.17 2.41
N ALA A 170 -27.88 -21.04 1.71
CA ALA A 170 -26.85 -20.26 1.04
C ALA A 170 -25.79 -19.75 2.03
N ILE A 171 -26.20 -19.17 3.17
CA ILE A 171 -25.28 -18.68 4.22
C ILE A 171 -24.45 -19.85 4.82
N VAL A 172 -25.07 -21.01 5.05
CA VAL A 172 -24.36 -22.18 5.57
C VAL A 172 -23.35 -22.72 4.53
N MET A 173 -23.72 -22.73 3.26
CA MET A 173 -22.83 -23.11 2.17
C MET A 173 -21.63 -22.16 2.11
N GLU A 174 -21.88 -20.85 2.10
CA GLU A 174 -20.84 -19.83 2.00
C GLU A 174 -19.84 -19.91 3.17
N ARG A 175 -20.32 -20.03 4.40
CA ARG A 175 -19.44 -20.22 5.57
C ARG A 175 -18.54 -21.45 5.48
N LYS A 176 -18.96 -22.49 4.76
CA LYS A 176 -18.13 -23.68 4.54
C LYS A 176 -17.15 -23.47 3.39
N LEU A 177 -17.57 -22.74 2.36
CA LEU A 177 -16.71 -22.36 1.25
C LEU A 177 -15.61 -21.42 1.73
N ASP A 178 -15.91 -20.44 2.58
CA ASP A 178 -14.92 -19.47 3.12
C ASP A 178 -13.73 -20.19 3.77
N LYS A 179 -13.99 -21.20 4.61
CA LYS A 179 -12.92 -21.98 5.23
C LYS A 179 -12.04 -22.72 4.21
N VAL A 180 -12.66 -23.24 3.15
CA VAL A 180 -11.92 -23.92 2.09
C VAL A 180 -11.16 -22.92 1.23
N TYR A 181 -11.71 -21.73 0.98
CA TYR A 181 -11.03 -20.65 0.28
C TYR A 181 -9.80 -20.14 1.04
N GLU A 182 -9.88 -20.03 2.38
CA GLU A 182 -8.74 -19.71 3.23
C GLU A 182 -7.63 -20.76 3.07
N GLU A 183 -7.97 -22.07 3.19
CA GLU A 183 -7.02 -23.17 2.97
C GLU A 183 -6.40 -23.15 1.55
N ILE A 184 -7.20 -22.81 0.52
CA ILE A 184 -6.74 -22.69 -0.88
C ILE A 184 -5.79 -21.50 -1.02
N SER A 185 -6.13 -20.35 -0.43
CA SER A 185 -5.32 -19.12 -0.48
C SER A 185 -3.97 -19.31 0.19
N ASP A 186 -3.93 -19.99 1.34
CA ASP A 186 -2.69 -20.31 2.05
C ASP A 186 -1.80 -21.23 1.21
N GLU A 187 -2.39 -22.27 0.60
CA GLU A 187 -1.63 -23.20 -0.25
C GLU A 187 -1.15 -22.56 -1.54
N ASP A 188 -1.94 -21.65 -2.13
CA ASP A 188 -1.54 -20.85 -3.30
C ASP A 188 -0.35 -19.94 -2.96
N ALA A 189 -0.35 -19.31 -1.78
CA ALA A 189 0.77 -18.51 -1.30
C ALA A 189 2.05 -19.34 -1.13
N GLU A 190 1.95 -20.54 -0.54
CA GLU A 190 3.08 -21.46 -0.40
C GLU A 190 3.60 -21.94 -1.76
N MET A 191 2.71 -22.28 -2.69
CA MET A 191 3.07 -22.70 -4.04
C MET A 191 3.77 -21.56 -4.80
N ASN A 192 3.27 -20.32 -4.69
CA ASN A 192 3.88 -19.15 -5.30
C ASN A 192 5.25 -18.84 -4.68
N THR A 193 5.41 -18.97 -3.37
CA THR A 193 6.70 -18.82 -2.69
C THR A 193 7.73 -19.82 -3.23
N VAL A 194 7.36 -21.10 -3.34
CA VAL A 194 8.23 -22.14 -3.92
C VAL A 194 8.61 -21.81 -5.36
N ALA A 195 7.66 -21.31 -6.16
CA ALA A 195 7.94 -20.92 -7.55
C ALA A 195 8.88 -19.71 -7.62
N GLU A 196 8.63 -18.66 -6.83
CA GLU A 196 9.45 -17.44 -6.76
C GLU A 196 10.88 -17.74 -6.31
N GLU A 197 11.06 -18.53 -5.24
CA GLU A 197 12.38 -18.96 -4.77
C GLU A 197 13.16 -19.69 -5.88
N ASN A 198 12.49 -20.62 -6.58
CA ASN A 198 13.10 -21.40 -7.64
C ASN A 198 13.46 -20.58 -8.88
N LEU A 199 12.60 -19.63 -9.26
CA LEU A 199 12.84 -18.75 -10.41
C LEU A 199 13.96 -17.73 -10.10
N THR A 200 13.92 -17.14 -8.91
CA THR A 200 14.96 -16.19 -8.45
C THR A 200 16.30 -16.91 -8.25
N GLY A 201 16.27 -18.10 -7.62
CA GLY A 201 17.44 -18.92 -7.35
C GLY A 201 17.80 -19.90 -8.47
N VAL A 202 17.29 -19.74 -9.71
CA VAL A 202 17.46 -20.75 -10.79
C VAL A 202 18.92 -21.08 -11.09
N ARG A 203 19.82 -20.10 -10.96
CA ARG A 203 21.27 -20.33 -11.14
C ARG A 203 21.83 -21.29 -10.10
N VAL A 204 21.36 -21.20 -8.85
CA VAL A 204 21.76 -22.10 -7.76
C VAL A 204 21.20 -23.50 -8.01
N VAL A 205 19.90 -23.60 -8.34
CA VAL A 205 19.26 -24.89 -8.66
C VAL A 205 20.01 -25.61 -9.78
N LYS A 206 20.38 -24.89 -10.85
CA LYS A 206 21.14 -25.43 -11.97
C LYS A 206 22.57 -25.79 -11.61
N ALA A 207 23.25 -24.94 -10.82
CA ALA A 207 24.64 -25.19 -10.39
C ALA A 207 24.76 -26.49 -9.56
N PHE A 208 23.71 -26.81 -8.79
CA PHE A 208 23.66 -28.03 -7.97
C PHE A 208 22.87 -29.20 -8.60
N ALA A 209 22.40 -29.07 -9.87
CA ALA A 209 21.61 -30.06 -10.60
C ALA A 209 20.40 -30.58 -9.78
N ARG A 210 19.67 -29.69 -9.10
CA ARG A 210 18.56 -30.02 -8.21
C ARG A 210 17.17 -29.82 -8.82
N GLU A 211 17.05 -29.66 -10.12
CA GLU A 211 15.79 -29.39 -10.82
C GLU A 211 14.70 -30.41 -10.47
N LYS A 212 15.03 -31.73 -10.49
CA LYS A 212 14.06 -32.77 -10.19
C LYS A 212 13.54 -32.71 -8.75
N PHE A 213 14.38 -32.28 -7.80
CA PHE A 213 14.00 -32.13 -6.41
C PHE A 213 13.03 -30.96 -6.24
N GLU A 214 13.36 -29.81 -6.83
CA GLU A 214 12.53 -28.60 -6.75
C GLU A 214 11.19 -28.78 -7.50
N ILE A 215 11.19 -29.45 -8.66
CA ILE A 215 9.95 -29.82 -9.33
C ILE A 215 9.09 -30.71 -8.43
N GLY A 216 9.70 -31.70 -7.74
CA GLY A 216 8.98 -32.53 -6.77
C GLY A 216 8.37 -31.75 -5.62
N LYS A 217 9.08 -30.74 -5.09
CA LYS A 217 8.56 -29.81 -4.05
C LYS A 217 7.35 -29.05 -4.56
N PHE A 218 7.44 -28.45 -5.74
CA PHE A 218 6.33 -27.73 -6.35
C PHE A 218 5.11 -28.63 -6.62
N LEU A 219 5.32 -29.83 -7.19
CA LEU A 219 4.26 -30.79 -7.48
C LEU A 219 3.51 -31.26 -6.23
N LYS A 220 4.17 -31.30 -5.07
CA LYS A 220 3.52 -31.62 -3.79
C LYS A 220 2.50 -30.56 -3.40
N HIS A 221 2.85 -29.28 -3.49
CA HIS A 221 1.96 -28.15 -3.23
C HIS A 221 0.84 -28.09 -4.27
N ASN A 222 1.16 -28.24 -5.55
CA ASN A 222 0.18 -28.29 -6.63
C ASN A 222 -0.87 -29.40 -6.45
N LYS A 223 -0.46 -30.59 -5.97
CA LYS A 223 -1.40 -31.67 -5.65
C LYS A 223 -2.32 -31.27 -4.49
N LYS A 224 -1.78 -30.67 -3.43
CA LYS A 224 -2.59 -30.25 -2.28
C LYS A 224 -3.57 -29.13 -2.69
N TYR A 225 -3.14 -28.17 -3.52
CA TYR A 225 -3.99 -27.16 -4.13
C TYR A 225 -5.14 -27.81 -4.94
N TYR A 226 -4.84 -28.81 -5.76
CA TYR A 226 -5.86 -29.59 -6.47
C TYR A 226 -6.86 -30.24 -5.51
N ASP A 227 -6.37 -30.93 -4.46
CA ASP A 227 -7.22 -31.62 -3.51
C ASP A 227 -8.16 -30.65 -2.75
N LEU A 228 -7.68 -29.46 -2.43
CA LEU A 228 -8.47 -28.40 -1.81
C LEU A 228 -9.55 -27.85 -2.76
N ASN A 229 -9.23 -27.64 -4.03
CA ASN A 229 -10.23 -27.26 -5.05
C ASN A 229 -11.29 -28.35 -5.25
N MET A 230 -10.90 -29.62 -5.17
CA MET A 230 -11.85 -30.72 -5.18
C MET A 230 -12.73 -30.74 -3.91
N LYS A 231 -12.20 -30.37 -2.75
CA LYS A 231 -12.96 -30.17 -1.51
C LYS A 231 -14.00 -29.07 -1.65
N GLN A 232 -13.62 -27.93 -2.26
CA GLN A 232 -14.52 -26.82 -2.61
C GLN A 232 -15.66 -27.28 -3.51
N SER A 233 -15.33 -28.01 -4.60
CA SER A 233 -16.32 -28.56 -5.53
C SER A 233 -17.30 -29.50 -4.84
N LYS A 234 -16.85 -30.33 -3.89
CA LYS A 234 -17.73 -31.20 -3.09
C LYS A 234 -18.71 -30.43 -2.22
N VAL A 235 -18.31 -29.28 -1.64
CA VAL A 235 -19.22 -28.40 -0.90
C VAL A 235 -20.27 -27.84 -1.85
N TRP A 236 -19.86 -27.30 -3.00
CA TRP A 236 -20.76 -26.76 -4.01
C TRP A 236 -21.79 -27.77 -4.50
N ILE A 237 -21.34 -28.97 -4.92
CA ILE A 237 -22.21 -30.05 -5.42
C ILE A 237 -23.20 -30.52 -4.34
N LYS A 238 -22.87 -30.39 -3.07
CA LYS A 238 -23.77 -30.81 -1.98
C LYS A 238 -24.92 -29.84 -1.77
N TYR A 239 -24.69 -28.51 -1.82
CA TYR A 239 -25.67 -27.51 -1.42
C TYR A 239 -26.42 -26.88 -2.59
N ASN A 240 -25.76 -26.63 -3.72
CA ASN A 240 -26.37 -25.97 -4.87
C ASN A 240 -27.56 -26.75 -5.45
N PRO A 241 -27.49 -28.08 -5.68
CA PRO A 241 -28.64 -28.83 -6.17
C PRO A 241 -29.85 -28.80 -5.22
N ILE A 242 -29.63 -28.69 -3.91
CA ILE A 242 -30.71 -28.57 -2.92
C ILE A 242 -31.45 -27.23 -3.12
N MET A 243 -30.72 -26.13 -3.28
CA MET A 243 -31.31 -24.81 -3.55
C MET A 243 -32.09 -24.81 -4.86
N GLN A 244 -31.52 -25.34 -5.94
CA GLN A 244 -32.22 -25.47 -7.22
C GLN A 244 -33.47 -26.37 -7.14
N MET A 245 -33.42 -27.46 -6.37
CA MET A 245 -34.58 -28.33 -6.13
C MET A 245 -35.70 -27.56 -5.41
N MET A 246 -35.38 -26.75 -4.40
CA MET A 246 -36.35 -25.92 -3.69
C MET A 246 -37.03 -24.89 -4.61
N THR A 247 -36.25 -24.27 -5.50
CA THR A 247 -36.79 -23.36 -6.53
C THR A 247 -37.78 -24.06 -7.44
N LYS A 248 -37.38 -25.23 -7.98
CA LYS A 248 -38.25 -26.01 -8.87
C LYS A 248 -39.50 -26.51 -8.15
N LEU A 249 -39.36 -26.95 -6.88
CA LEU A 249 -40.48 -27.36 -6.06
C LEU A 249 -41.47 -26.21 -5.81
N LEU A 250 -40.98 -24.99 -5.59
CA LEU A 250 -41.83 -23.80 -5.44
C LEU A 250 -42.71 -23.58 -6.68
N ILE A 251 -42.12 -23.68 -7.88
CA ILE A 251 -42.85 -23.55 -9.14
C ILE A 251 -43.89 -24.68 -9.29
N VAL A 252 -43.53 -25.92 -8.94
CA VAL A 252 -44.44 -27.06 -9.01
C VAL A 252 -45.62 -26.87 -8.04
N VAL A 253 -45.35 -26.45 -6.80
CA VAL A 253 -46.41 -26.19 -5.80
C VAL A 253 -47.31 -25.06 -6.27
N ALA A 254 -46.75 -23.96 -6.80
CA ALA A 254 -47.53 -22.84 -7.34
C ALA A 254 -48.37 -23.25 -8.53
N LEU A 255 -47.87 -24.11 -9.44
CA LEU A 255 -48.61 -24.64 -10.57
C LEU A 255 -49.75 -25.55 -10.14
N LEU A 256 -49.52 -26.46 -9.20
CA LEU A 256 -50.55 -27.38 -8.71
C LEU A 256 -51.67 -26.65 -7.96
N LEU A 257 -51.33 -25.88 -6.95
CA LEU A 257 -52.33 -25.19 -6.11
C LEU A 257 -52.98 -24.01 -6.84
N GLY A 258 -52.17 -23.27 -7.62
CA GLY A 258 -52.70 -22.19 -8.47
C GLY A 258 -53.55 -22.73 -9.61
N GLY A 259 -53.17 -23.84 -10.23
CA GLY A 259 -53.98 -24.53 -11.24
C GLY A 259 -55.35 -25.01 -10.70
N LEU A 260 -55.38 -25.57 -9.48
CA LEU A 260 -56.63 -25.89 -8.80
C LEU A 260 -57.52 -24.64 -8.59
N LYS A 261 -56.90 -23.49 -8.19
CA LYS A 261 -57.63 -22.22 -8.05
C LYS A 261 -58.19 -21.70 -9.40
N VAL A 262 -57.45 -21.91 -10.49
CA VAL A 262 -57.93 -21.56 -11.83
C VAL A 262 -59.13 -22.43 -12.23
N ILE A 263 -59.05 -23.75 -12.01
CA ILE A 263 -60.14 -24.71 -12.29
C ILE A 263 -61.40 -24.34 -11.46
N ASN A 264 -61.23 -23.91 -10.23
CA ASN A 264 -62.33 -23.49 -9.34
C ASN A 264 -62.85 -22.08 -9.64
N GLY A 265 -62.26 -21.33 -10.58
CA GLY A 265 -62.67 -19.97 -10.91
C GLY A 265 -62.23 -18.90 -9.88
N GLU A 266 -61.32 -19.24 -8.96
CA GLU A 266 -60.80 -18.32 -7.91
C GLU A 266 -59.62 -17.49 -8.42
N MET A 267 -59.05 -17.83 -9.58
CA MET A 267 -57.88 -17.18 -10.16
C MET A 267 -57.94 -17.26 -11.69
N THR A 268 -57.44 -16.24 -12.37
CA THR A 268 -57.33 -16.26 -13.84
C THR A 268 -56.10 -17.03 -14.31
N LEU A 269 -56.08 -17.50 -15.55
CA LEU A 269 -54.94 -18.19 -16.13
C LEU A 269 -53.73 -17.27 -16.26
N GLY A 270 -53.96 -16.00 -16.63
CA GLY A 270 -52.87 -15.00 -16.69
C GLY A 270 -52.30 -14.66 -15.33
N ALA A 271 -53.13 -14.60 -14.28
CA ALA A 271 -52.66 -14.40 -12.92
C ALA A 271 -51.78 -15.54 -12.44
N LEU A 272 -52.10 -16.80 -12.79
CA LEU A 272 -51.23 -17.94 -12.53
C LEU A 272 -49.89 -17.81 -13.28
N GLY A 273 -49.92 -17.42 -14.56
CA GLY A 273 -48.73 -17.19 -15.36
C GLY A 273 -47.79 -16.15 -14.73
N ALA A 274 -48.34 -14.99 -14.35
CA ALA A 274 -47.60 -13.93 -13.67
C ALA A 274 -47.00 -14.42 -12.31
N PHE A 275 -47.78 -15.19 -11.53
CA PHE A 275 -47.32 -15.75 -10.27
C PHE A 275 -46.14 -16.72 -10.44
N LEU A 276 -46.18 -17.58 -11.48
CA LEU A 276 -45.08 -18.50 -11.80
C LEU A 276 -43.81 -17.77 -12.24
N GLU A 277 -43.95 -16.67 -13.00
CA GLU A 277 -42.83 -15.82 -13.40
C GLU A 277 -42.20 -15.14 -12.17
N TYR A 278 -42.99 -14.63 -11.22
CA TYR A 278 -42.51 -14.12 -9.96
C TYR A 278 -41.82 -15.21 -9.12
N CYS A 279 -42.35 -16.45 -9.06
CA CYS A 279 -41.68 -17.56 -8.39
C CYS A 279 -40.30 -17.86 -9.00
N ALA A 280 -40.17 -17.83 -10.32
CA ALA A 280 -38.89 -18.08 -10.99
C ALA A 280 -37.84 -16.99 -10.67
N ASN A 281 -38.30 -15.73 -10.55
CA ASN A 281 -37.41 -14.59 -10.26
C ASN A 281 -37.13 -14.36 -8.77
N ALA A 282 -37.86 -14.99 -7.86
CA ALA A 282 -37.71 -14.79 -6.41
C ALA A 282 -36.47 -15.42 -5.80
N VAL A 283 -35.81 -16.38 -6.47
CA VAL A 283 -34.78 -17.23 -5.85
C VAL A 283 -33.37 -16.70 -6.00
N TRP A 284 -33.01 -16.10 -7.16
CA TRP A 284 -31.65 -15.60 -7.39
C TRP A 284 -31.16 -14.61 -6.31
N PRO A 285 -32.03 -13.71 -5.74
CA PRO A 285 -31.61 -12.84 -4.66
C PRO A 285 -31.12 -13.60 -3.42
N MET A 286 -31.76 -14.73 -3.13
CA MET A 286 -31.40 -15.55 -1.97
C MET A 286 -30.07 -16.28 -2.17
N GLU A 287 -29.78 -16.72 -3.39
CA GLU A 287 -28.50 -17.31 -3.77
C GLU A 287 -27.36 -16.30 -3.64
N MET A 288 -27.61 -15.02 -3.95
CA MET A 288 -26.61 -13.97 -3.84
C MET A 288 -26.33 -13.51 -2.39
N LEU A 289 -27.29 -13.67 -1.47
CA LEU A 289 -27.15 -13.17 -0.09
C LEU A 289 -25.92 -13.72 0.65
N GLY A 290 -25.59 -14.99 0.43
CA GLY A 290 -24.40 -15.61 1.04
C GLY A 290 -23.13 -14.88 0.64
N TRP A 291 -22.88 -14.81 -0.67
CA TRP A 291 -21.72 -14.13 -1.24
C TRP A 291 -21.67 -12.64 -0.88
N LEU A 292 -22.77 -11.90 -1.01
CA LEU A 292 -22.86 -10.47 -0.67
C LEU A 292 -22.54 -10.24 0.82
N SER A 293 -23.00 -11.11 1.72
CA SER A 293 -22.72 -11.01 3.14
C SER A 293 -21.23 -11.15 3.44
N ASN A 294 -20.55 -12.09 2.75
CA ASN A 294 -19.12 -12.30 2.88
C ASN A 294 -18.32 -11.11 2.37
N GLU A 295 -18.63 -10.60 1.17
CA GLU A 295 -17.95 -9.44 0.59
C GLU A 295 -18.12 -8.18 1.45
N LEU A 296 -19.31 -7.95 2.01
CA LEU A 296 -19.53 -6.85 2.94
C LEU A 296 -18.73 -7.04 4.24
N ALA A 297 -18.67 -8.26 4.79
CA ALA A 297 -17.85 -8.55 5.96
C ALA A 297 -16.36 -8.31 5.68
N ALA A 298 -15.85 -8.71 4.51
CA ALA A 298 -14.49 -8.43 4.06
C ALA A 298 -14.22 -6.91 3.96
N ALA A 299 -15.15 -6.14 3.40
CA ALA A 299 -15.04 -4.69 3.34
C ALA A 299 -15.01 -4.04 4.73
N PHE A 300 -15.82 -4.52 5.68
CA PHE A 300 -15.78 -4.05 7.08
C PHE A 300 -14.46 -4.41 7.77
N ALA A 301 -13.90 -5.60 7.50
CA ALA A 301 -12.59 -5.99 8.01
C ALA A 301 -11.48 -5.08 7.45
N SER A 302 -11.48 -4.81 6.14
CA SER A 302 -10.57 -3.88 5.48
C SER A 302 -10.69 -2.47 6.05
N LYS A 303 -11.92 -1.99 6.27
CA LYS A 303 -12.15 -0.70 6.95
C LYS A 303 -11.46 -0.66 8.33
N LYS A 304 -11.60 -1.71 9.14
CA LYS A 304 -10.97 -1.77 10.47
C LYS A 304 -9.44 -1.71 10.40
N LYS A 305 -8.84 -2.32 9.36
CA LYS A 305 -7.39 -2.25 9.12
C LYS A 305 -6.96 -0.82 8.76
N LEU A 306 -7.69 -0.16 7.85
CA LEU A 306 -7.43 1.23 7.49
C LEU A 306 -7.64 2.20 8.66
N ASP A 307 -8.65 1.97 9.49
CA ASP A 307 -8.89 2.79 10.69
C ASP A 307 -7.71 2.70 11.68
N LYS A 308 -7.01 1.56 11.77
CA LYS A 308 -5.78 1.44 12.57
C LYS A 308 -4.67 2.36 12.04
N ILE A 309 -4.43 2.39 10.73
CA ILE A 309 -3.43 3.29 10.14
C ILE A 309 -3.78 4.75 10.42
N TYR A 310 -5.04 5.12 10.26
CA TYR A 310 -5.49 6.49 10.55
C TYR A 310 -5.46 6.85 12.05
N ALA A 311 -5.45 5.87 12.94
CA ALA A 311 -5.28 6.09 14.37
C ALA A 311 -3.83 6.39 14.76
N GLU A 312 -2.87 5.93 13.93
CA GLU A 312 -1.47 6.27 14.12
C GLU A 312 -1.25 7.79 13.93
N THR A 313 -0.49 8.37 14.81
CA THR A 313 -0.17 9.80 14.74
C THR A 313 1.34 9.98 14.63
N ALA A 314 1.75 10.94 13.82
CA ALA A 314 3.16 11.32 13.77
C ALA A 314 3.62 11.71 15.18
N LYS A 315 4.64 11.03 15.70
CA LYS A 315 5.28 11.38 16.97
C LYS A 315 6.09 12.66 16.84
N ILE A 316 6.71 12.84 15.67
CA ILE A 316 7.54 14.00 15.35
C ILE A 316 6.71 14.93 14.48
N LYS A 317 6.52 16.16 14.96
CA LYS A 317 5.73 17.20 14.32
C LYS A 317 6.49 18.53 14.38
N ASP A 318 6.09 19.44 13.50
CA ASP A 318 6.50 20.82 13.62
C ASP A 318 5.95 21.43 14.93
N PRO A 319 6.68 22.34 15.56
CA PRO A 319 6.18 23.06 16.73
C PRO A 319 4.93 23.88 16.38
N GLU A 320 3.99 23.98 17.33
CA GLU A 320 2.73 24.72 17.13
C GLU A 320 2.97 26.22 17.00
N GLU A 321 3.97 26.77 17.71
CA GLU A 321 4.40 28.15 17.62
C GLU A 321 5.77 28.23 16.92
N LEU A 322 5.85 28.97 15.83
CA LEU A 322 7.11 29.25 15.16
C LEU A 322 7.89 30.27 15.98
N SER A 323 9.09 29.94 16.39
CA SER A 323 10.02 30.88 17.00
C SER A 323 10.37 32.00 16.00
N ASP A 324 10.30 33.27 16.42
CA ASP A 324 10.71 34.45 15.61
C ASP A 324 12.15 34.33 15.07
N LYS A 325 12.96 33.44 15.63
CA LYS A 325 14.36 33.16 15.25
C LYS A 325 14.52 32.37 13.95
N VAL A 326 13.41 31.94 13.30
CA VAL A 326 13.43 31.05 12.12
C VAL A 326 13.58 31.81 10.81
N ALA A 327 13.22 33.08 10.74
CA ALA A 327 13.18 33.87 9.51
C ALA A 327 14.57 34.03 8.82
N ASP A 328 15.65 34.19 9.61
CA ASP A 328 17.03 34.33 9.11
C ASP A 328 17.97 33.30 9.73
N PHE A 329 17.59 32.01 9.60
CA PHE A 329 18.37 30.93 10.21
C PHE A 329 19.66 30.67 9.40
N GLU A 330 20.79 31.21 9.84
CA GLU A 330 22.12 30.90 9.35
C GLU A 330 22.79 29.86 10.28
N PHE A 331 23.28 28.78 9.71
CA PHE A 331 23.95 27.69 10.43
C PHE A 331 25.27 28.18 11.09
N LYS A 332 25.46 27.84 12.39
CA LYS A 332 26.67 28.14 13.15
C LYS A 332 27.31 26.91 13.79
N ASP A 333 26.53 26.11 14.50
CA ASP A 333 27.01 24.90 15.17
C ASP A 333 25.91 23.84 15.38
N ILE A 334 26.37 22.63 15.65
CA ILE A 334 25.57 21.49 16.12
C ILE A 334 26.14 21.04 17.45
N GLU A 335 25.29 20.81 18.45
CA GLU A 335 25.72 20.30 19.74
C GLU A 335 24.79 19.18 20.22
N PHE A 336 25.36 18.03 20.52
CA PHE A 336 24.70 16.93 21.24
C PHE A 336 25.05 17.05 22.73
N LYS A 337 24.03 17.13 23.60
CA LYS A 337 24.21 17.26 25.06
C LYS A 337 23.55 16.11 25.79
N ASN A 338 24.40 15.19 26.33
CA ASN A 338 23.98 14.05 27.14
C ASN A 338 22.83 13.26 26.51
N VAL A 339 22.95 12.94 25.22
CA VAL A 339 21.90 12.31 24.43
C VAL A 339 21.83 10.83 24.74
N ASP A 340 20.66 10.40 25.23
CA ASP A 340 20.27 9.00 25.38
C ASP A 340 19.19 8.67 24.34
N PHE A 341 19.27 7.46 23.77
CA PHE A 341 18.25 6.97 22.86
C PHE A 341 18.14 5.45 22.89
N SER A 342 16.91 4.94 22.87
CA SER A 342 16.60 3.51 22.92
C SER A 342 15.56 3.14 21.85
N ILE A 343 15.69 1.94 21.27
CA ILE A 343 14.70 1.32 20.39
C ILE A 343 14.29 -0.01 21.02
N ASP A 344 13.02 -0.26 21.18
CA ASP A 344 12.43 -1.49 21.76
C ASP A 344 13.12 -1.91 23.08
N ASN A 345 13.31 -0.94 23.99
CA ASN A 345 13.98 -1.08 25.29
C ASN A 345 15.50 -1.41 25.21
N LYS A 346 16.10 -1.43 24.01
CA LYS A 346 17.54 -1.56 23.86
C LYS A 346 18.16 -0.19 23.73
N LYS A 347 19.08 0.16 24.64
CA LYS A 347 19.83 1.42 24.58
C LYS A 347 20.76 1.41 23.37
N ILE A 348 20.64 2.41 22.51
CA ILE A 348 21.44 2.57 21.28
C ILE A 348 22.47 3.68 21.45
N LEU A 349 22.08 4.80 22.09
CA LEU A 349 23.00 5.87 22.48
C LEU A 349 22.91 6.08 23.99
N ASP A 350 24.06 6.25 24.64
CA ASP A 350 24.18 6.42 26.07
C ASP A 350 25.13 7.58 26.41
N ASN A 351 24.51 8.70 26.82
CA ASN A 351 25.19 9.92 27.24
C ASN A 351 26.18 10.49 26.20
N VAL A 352 25.73 10.52 24.92
CA VAL A 352 26.56 11.03 23.82
C VAL A 352 26.59 12.55 23.85
N SER A 353 27.81 13.13 23.88
CA SER A 353 28.02 14.58 23.92
C SER A 353 29.19 14.98 23.03
N PHE A 354 28.92 15.88 22.06
CA PHE A 354 29.95 16.50 21.21
C PHE A 354 29.43 17.83 20.65
N LYS A 355 30.34 18.65 20.15
CA LYS A 355 30.00 19.91 19.47
C LYS A 355 30.75 20.01 18.16
N LEU A 356 30.08 20.45 17.10
CA LEU A 356 30.64 20.65 15.77
C LEU A 356 30.34 22.07 15.30
N GLU A 357 31.39 22.88 15.13
CA GLU A 357 31.32 24.26 14.69
C GLU A 357 31.31 24.35 13.15
N LYS A 358 30.76 25.47 12.61
CA LYS A 358 30.74 25.75 11.17
C LYS A 358 32.15 25.65 10.58
N GLY A 359 32.23 24.94 9.44
CA GLY A 359 33.49 24.75 8.70
C GLY A 359 34.41 23.64 9.24
N LYS A 360 34.03 22.99 10.35
CA LYS A 360 34.78 21.88 10.93
C LYS A 360 34.29 20.53 10.41
N THR A 361 35.19 19.53 10.47
CA THR A 361 34.90 18.15 10.10
C THR A 361 34.93 17.25 11.33
N LEU A 362 33.85 16.52 11.59
CA LEU A 362 33.74 15.48 12.60
C LEU A 362 33.83 14.11 11.95
N GLY A 363 34.81 13.30 12.35
CA GLY A 363 34.90 11.88 12.02
C GLY A 363 34.19 11.04 13.09
N ILE A 364 33.37 10.07 12.66
CA ILE A 364 32.71 9.13 13.57
C ILE A 364 33.11 7.71 13.20
N MET A 365 33.75 6.99 14.12
CA MET A 365 34.15 5.60 13.95
C MET A 365 33.51 4.69 15.00
N GLY A 366 33.64 3.39 14.82
CA GLY A 366 33.18 2.37 15.74
C GLY A 366 32.71 1.09 15.03
N ALA A 367 32.45 0.05 15.79
CA ALA A 367 31.96 -1.23 15.29
C ALA A 367 30.57 -1.09 14.65
N THR A 368 30.20 -2.08 13.84
CA THR A 368 28.81 -2.16 13.31
C THR A 368 27.84 -2.28 14.50
N GLY A 369 26.77 -1.50 14.47
CA GLY A 369 25.76 -1.48 15.55
C GLY A 369 26.13 -0.59 16.75
N SER A 370 27.23 0.18 16.72
CA SER A 370 27.62 1.08 17.81
C SER A 370 26.80 2.38 17.91
N GLY A 371 25.85 2.63 16.99
CA GLY A 371 24.97 3.80 17.03
C GLY A 371 25.35 4.94 16.08
N LYS A 372 26.32 4.76 15.18
CA LYS A 372 26.81 5.81 14.25
C LYS A 372 25.71 6.40 13.38
N THR A 373 24.98 5.57 12.63
CA THR A 373 23.86 6.00 11.77
C THR A 373 22.70 6.59 12.59
N THR A 374 22.54 6.16 13.85
CA THR A 374 21.54 6.72 14.76
C THR A 374 21.81 8.19 15.06
N ILE A 375 23.07 8.62 15.18
CA ILE A 375 23.43 10.04 15.34
C ILE A 375 22.90 10.86 14.15
N ILE A 376 23.07 10.37 12.91
CA ILE A 376 22.55 11.04 11.72
C ILE A 376 21.02 11.11 11.75
N ASN A 377 20.37 9.99 12.05
CA ASN A 377 18.92 9.93 12.11
C ASN A 377 18.34 10.92 13.14
N MET A 378 19.03 11.11 14.26
CA MET A 378 18.65 12.10 15.27
C MET A 378 18.94 13.53 14.82
N LEU A 379 20.06 13.78 14.13
CA LEU A 379 20.37 15.09 13.55
C LEU A 379 19.29 15.52 12.54
N LEU A 380 18.77 14.59 11.73
CA LEU A 380 17.67 14.83 10.77
C LEU A 380 16.29 14.86 11.44
N ARG A 381 16.27 14.68 12.75
CA ARG A 381 15.05 14.55 13.53
C ARG A 381 14.09 13.51 12.95
N PHE A 382 14.62 12.31 12.63
CA PHE A 382 13.79 11.12 12.36
C PHE A 382 13.31 10.51 13.68
N TYR A 383 14.07 10.73 14.76
CA TYR A 383 13.78 10.38 16.14
C TYR A 383 14.13 11.55 17.06
N ASP A 384 13.38 11.71 18.14
CA ASP A 384 13.75 12.61 19.24
C ASP A 384 14.49 11.82 20.34
N PRO A 385 15.44 12.42 21.06
CA PRO A 385 16.17 11.75 22.13
C PRO A 385 15.26 11.43 23.34
N ASP A 386 15.52 10.30 24.01
CA ASP A 386 14.84 9.94 25.26
C ASP A 386 15.24 10.90 26.39
N LYS A 387 16.53 11.27 26.43
CA LYS A 387 17.11 12.27 27.34
C LYS A 387 18.14 13.12 26.62
N GLY A 388 18.43 14.28 27.19
CA GLY A 388 19.36 15.23 26.60
C GLY A 388 18.73 16.09 25.52
N GLN A 389 19.58 16.78 24.78
CA GLN A 389 19.17 17.76 23.76
C GLN A 389 20.11 17.70 22.56
N ILE A 390 19.56 17.96 21.39
CA ILE A 390 20.32 18.22 20.18
C ILE A 390 20.05 19.66 19.79
N LEU A 391 21.10 20.46 19.79
CA LEU A 391 20.98 21.90 19.55
C LEU A 391 21.54 22.24 18.17
N LEU A 392 20.84 23.10 17.46
CA LEU A 392 21.29 23.75 16.24
C LEU A 392 21.34 25.26 16.50
N ASN A 393 22.55 25.84 16.47
CA ASN A 393 22.80 27.22 16.91
C ASN A 393 22.33 27.50 18.36
N GLY A 394 22.45 26.53 19.26
CA GLY A 394 21.98 26.65 20.64
C GLY A 394 20.47 26.52 20.83
N ILE A 395 19.70 26.28 19.78
CA ILE A 395 18.23 26.06 19.81
C ILE A 395 17.97 24.55 19.71
N ASP A 396 17.12 24.00 20.57
CA ASP A 396 16.73 22.58 20.50
C ASP A 396 16.01 22.30 19.17
N ILE A 397 16.43 21.23 18.47
CA ILE A 397 15.82 20.86 17.17
C ILE A 397 14.32 20.57 17.27
N ARG A 398 13.82 20.28 18.48
CA ARG A 398 12.38 20.09 18.74
C ARG A 398 11.58 21.39 18.65
N GLU A 399 12.24 22.53 18.83
CA GLU A 399 11.64 23.87 18.74
C GLU A 399 11.76 24.45 17.32
N LEU A 400 12.46 23.78 16.42
CA LEU A 400 12.64 24.20 15.03
C LEU A 400 11.70 23.45 14.10
N PRO A 401 11.17 24.08 13.03
CA PRO A 401 10.46 23.39 11.96
C PRO A 401 11.36 22.32 11.32
N LEU A 402 10.79 21.15 11.01
CA LEU A 402 11.51 20.05 10.36
C LEU A 402 12.16 20.49 9.03
N ALA A 403 11.48 21.38 8.28
CA ALA A 403 12.02 21.93 7.05
C ALA A 403 13.33 22.70 7.28
N VAL A 404 13.46 23.45 8.40
CA VAL A 404 14.69 24.16 8.74
C VAL A 404 15.81 23.20 9.10
N VAL A 405 15.52 22.21 9.97
CA VAL A 405 16.51 21.20 10.38
C VAL A 405 17.04 20.46 9.14
N ARG A 406 16.14 19.96 8.29
CA ARG A 406 16.51 19.11 7.14
C ARG A 406 17.09 19.91 5.96
N ARG A 407 16.73 21.19 5.80
CA ARG A 407 17.34 22.05 4.76
C ARG A 407 18.82 22.31 5.05
N ASN A 408 19.21 22.39 6.32
CA ASN A 408 20.58 22.66 6.71
C ASN A 408 21.53 21.45 6.59
N ALA A 409 21.03 20.24 6.31
CA ALA A 409 21.86 19.04 6.15
C ALA A 409 21.65 18.36 4.79
N SER A 410 22.73 18.07 4.07
CA SER A 410 22.79 17.14 2.95
C SER A 410 23.32 15.80 3.42
N VAL A 411 22.68 14.70 3.04
CA VAL A 411 23.05 13.38 3.55
C VAL A 411 23.23 12.39 2.41
N VAL A 412 24.35 11.68 2.43
CA VAL A 412 24.59 10.46 1.67
C VAL A 412 24.38 9.30 2.63
N MET A 413 23.32 8.55 2.45
CA MET A 413 22.98 7.40 3.30
C MET A 413 23.81 6.18 2.93
N GLN A 414 24.05 5.28 3.89
CA GLN A 414 24.74 4.01 3.69
C GLN A 414 24.04 3.15 2.63
N ASP A 415 22.71 3.01 2.73
CA ASP A 415 21.88 2.34 1.73
C ASP A 415 21.42 3.35 0.69
N VAL A 416 22.02 3.27 -0.50
CA VAL A 416 21.69 4.18 -1.60
C VAL A 416 20.35 3.82 -2.22
N PHE A 417 19.43 4.76 -2.20
CA PHE A 417 18.15 4.67 -2.89
C PHE A 417 18.04 5.68 -4.04
N LEU A 418 17.76 5.16 -5.25
CA LEU A 418 17.47 5.96 -6.44
C LEU A 418 16.03 5.68 -6.89
N PHE A 419 15.30 6.75 -7.21
CA PHE A 419 13.94 6.66 -7.71
C PHE A 419 13.92 6.26 -9.18
N SER A 420 12.85 5.60 -9.62
CA SER A 420 12.59 5.30 -11.03
C SER A 420 12.22 6.58 -11.78
N ASP A 421 13.23 7.39 -12.05
CA ASP A 421 13.15 8.69 -12.70
C ASP A 421 14.48 8.97 -13.41
N THR A 422 14.62 10.10 -14.08
CA THR A 422 15.89 10.49 -14.73
C THR A 422 17.00 10.70 -13.68
N ILE A 423 18.25 10.65 -14.12
CA ILE A 423 19.42 10.98 -13.27
C ILE A 423 19.27 12.42 -12.76
N GLU A 424 18.87 13.34 -13.62
CA GLU A 424 18.65 14.73 -13.28
C GLU A 424 17.61 14.90 -12.15
N GLU A 425 16.42 14.31 -12.29
CA GLU A 425 15.36 14.40 -11.27
C GLU A 425 15.77 13.73 -9.94
N ASN A 426 16.56 12.65 -10.02
CA ASN A 426 17.17 12.05 -8.85
C ASN A 426 18.12 13.01 -8.10
N ILE A 427 18.89 13.84 -8.81
CA ILE A 427 19.79 14.83 -8.21
C ILE A 427 18.99 16.03 -7.70
N ARG A 428 18.02 16.54 -8.46
CA ARG A 428 17.13 17.65 -8.07
C ARG A 428 16.30 17.36 -6.83
N LEU A 429 16.14 16.10 -6.43
CA LEU A 429 15.42 15.73 -5.21
C LEU A 429 15.97 16.43 -3.96
N GLY A 430 17.25 16.82 -3.94
CA GLY A 430 17.87 17.56 -2.84
C GLY A 430 17.19 18.90 -2.55
N ASN A 431 16.85 19.65 -3.60
CA ASN A 431 16.06 20.89 -3.56
C ASN A 431 15.53 21.22 -4.97
N LYS A 432 14.34 20.73 -5.30
CA LYS A 432 13.81 20.75 -6.66
C LYS A 432 13.65 22.16 -7.25
N GLU A 433 13.45 23.19 -6.42
CA GLU A 433 13.18 24.56 -6.87
C GLU A 433 14.46 25.40 -7.09
N SER A 434 15.57 25.05 -6.46
CA SER A 434 16.80 25.88 -6.46
C SER A 434 17.98 25.27 -7.21
N ILE A 435 18.00 23.95 -7.47
CA ILE A 435 19.12 23.29 -8.14
C ILE A 435 19.05 23.58 -9.64
N THR A 436 20.07 24.23 -10.17
CA THR A 436 20.22 24.55 -11.60
C THR A 436 20.90 23.42 -12.35
N ASP A 437 20.93 23.48 -13.69
CA ASP A 437 21.65 22.51 -14.54
C ASP A 437 23.17 22.60 -14.34
N GLU A 438 23.66 23.79 -14.05
CA GLU A 438 25.07 24.04 -13.69
C GLU A 438 25.43 23.35 -12.38
N ASP A 439 24.55 23.44 -11.36
CA ASP A 439 24.75 22.75 -10.07
C ASP A 439 24.79 21.23 -10.26
N ILE A 440 23.93 20.68 -11.14
CA ILE A 440 23.92 19.24 -11.47
C ILE A 440 25.24 18.84 -12.12
N SER A 441 25.70 19.61 -13.12
CA SER A 441 26.95 19.33 -13.82
C SER A 441 28.15 19.38 -12.86
N GLU A 442 28.22 20.40 -12.02
CA GLU A 442 29.28 20.52 -11.00
C GLU A 442 29.21 19.38 -9.97
N ALA A 443 28.02 19.03 -9.49
CA ALA A 443 27.84 17.94 -8.53
C ALA A 443 28.24 16.58 -9.12
N LEU A 444 27.88 16.30 -10.38
CA LEU A 444 28.32 15.09 -11.09
C LEU A 444 29.85 15.02 -11.24
N LYS A 445 30.47 16.15 -11.59
CA LYS A 445 31.94 16.24 -11.70
C LYS A 445 32.60 15.96 -10.34
N ARG A 446 32.14 16.61 -9.27
CA ARG A 446 32.67 16.43 -7.90
C ARG A 446 32.46 15.02 -7.37
N ALA A 447 31.35 14.37 -7.73
CA ALA A 447 31.09 12.97 -7.37
C ALA A 447 31.80 11.96 -8.30
N CYS A 448 32.66 12.41 -9.23
CA CYS A 448 33.33 11.59 -10.24
C CYS A 448 32.31 10.77 -11.09
N ALA A 449 31.12 11.33 -11.30
CA ALA A 449 30.03 10.66 -12.00
C ALA A 449 29.89 11.06 -13.47
N SER A 450 30.43 12.22 -13.90
CA SER A 450 30.28 12.75 -15.27
C SER A 450 30.71 11.73 -16.33
N GLY A 451 31.88 11.08 -16.13
CA GLY A 451 32.46 10.19 -17.14
C GLY A 451 31.65 8.95 -17.48
N PHE A 452 30.78 8.45 -16.55
CA PHE A 452 29.87 7.37 -16.90
C PHE A 452 28.49 7.88 -17.33
N VAL A 453 28.03 9.01 -16.80
CA VAL A 453 26.75 9.61 -17.19
C VAL A 453 26.79 10.07 -18.65
N GLU A 454 27.86 10.71 -19.09
CA GLU A 454 28.07 11.13 -20.48
C GLU A 454 28.12 9.98 -21.49
N LYS A 455 28.44 8.76 -21.04
CA LYS A 455 28.43 7.54 -21.88
C LYS A 455 27.04 6.93 -22.03
N LEU A 456 26.05 7.39 -21.26
CA LEU A 456 24.66 6.94 -21.42
C LEU A 456 24.02 7.65 -22.62
N GLU A 457 23.10 6.97 -23.29
CA GLU A 457 22.47 7.44 -24.53
C GLU A 457 21.80 8.82 -24.35
N ASP A 458 21.11 9.04 -23.24
CA ASP A 458 20.39 10.29 -22.90
C ASP A 458 21.11 11.13 -21.83
N GLY A 459 22.38 10.81 -21.49
CA GLY A 459 23.13 11.54 -20.45
C GLY A 459 22.38 11.64 -19.14
N THR A 460 22.18 12.85 -18.61
CA THR A 460 21.41 13.11 -17.37
C THR A 460 19.92 12.84 -17.51
N GLY A 461 19.37 12.83 -18.74
CA GLY A 461 17.99 12.46 -19.04
C GLY A 461 17.72 10.95 -19.00
N THR A 462 18.75 10.12 -18.83
CA THR A 462 18.59 8.67 -18.76
C THR A 462 17.73 8.28 -17.57
N VAL A 463 16.64 7.53 -17.85
CA VAL A 463 15.75 7.00 -16.82
C VAL A 463 16.39 5.80 -16.11
N ILE A 464 16.49 5.88 -14.81
CA ILE A 464 17.02 4.82 -13.96
C ILE A 464 15.87 3.87 -13.59
N GLY A 465 16.12 2.55 -13.71
CA GLY A 465 15.15 1.54 -13.25
C GLY A 465 14.97 1.53 -11.73
N GLU A 466 14.00 0.75 -11.27
CA GLU A 466 13.67 0.63 -9.85
C GLU A 466 14.92 0.35 -9.00
N ARG A 467 15.14 1.17 -7.95
CA ARG A 467 16.32 1.12 -7.06
C ARG A 467 17.66 1.17 -7.83
N GLY A 468 17.69 1.83 -8.98
CA GLY A 468 18.90 1.97 -9.79
C GLY A 468 19.30 0.71 -10.56
N VAL A 469 18.33 -0.11 -10.97
CA VAL A 469 18.61 -1.25 -11.86
C VAL A 469 19.33 -0.74 -13.12
N GLY A 470 20.42 -1.43 -13.50
CA GLY A 470 21.29 -1.06 -14.62
C GLY A 470 22.58 -0.33 -14.22
N LEU A 471 22.67 0.18 -12.98
CA LEU A 471 23.87 0.84 -12.45
C LEU A 471 24.63 -0.08 -11.50
N SER A 472 25.98 0.01 -11.51
CA SER A 472 26.83 -0.63 -10.51
C SER A 472 26.68 0.03 -9.13
N GLY A 473 27.06 -0.67 -8.06
CA GLY A 473 27.02 -0.13 -6.69
C GLY A 473 27.77 1.21 -6.55
N GLY A 474 28.98 1.30 -7.12
CA GLY A 474 29.77 2.53 -7.11
C GLY A 474 29.14 3.67 -7.94
N GLN A 475 28.45 3.37 -9.04
CA GLN A 475 27.71 4.37 -9.82
C GLN A 475 26.53 4.92 -9.02
N LYS A 476 25.78 4.04 -8.32
CA LYS A 476 24.69 4.46 -7.44
C LYS A 476 25.18 5.37 -6.32
N GLN A 477 26.29 4.99 -5.66
CA GLN A 477 26.90 5.83 -4.60
C GLN A 477 27.30 7.20 -5.14
N ARG A 478 27.96 7.28 -6.29
CA ARG A 478 28.34 8.56 -6.92
C ARG A 478 27.14 9.44 -7.26
N LEU A 479 26.03 8.88 -7.77
CA LEU A 479 24.80 9.66 -7.99
C LEU A 479 24.17 10.14 -6.68
N SER A 480 24.20 9.33 -5.62
CA SER A 480 23.74 9.76 -4.29
C SER A 480 24.59 10.90 -3.72
N MET A 481 25.92 10.85 -3.94
CA MET A 481 26.83 11.97 -3.59
C MET A 481 26.50 13.21 -4.41
N ALA A 482 26.30 13.09 -5.74
CA ALA A 482 25.93 14.21 -6.60
C ALA A 482 24.63 14.88 -6.10
N ARG A 483 23.61 14.10 -5.70
CA ARG A 483 22.39 14.60 -5.06
C ARG A 483 22.69 15.42 -3.80
N ALA A 484 23.58 14.93 -2.95
CA ALA A 484 23.94 15.63 -1.72
C ALA A 484 24.75 16.90 -1.97
N PHE A 485 25.66 16.88 -2.96
CA PHE A 485 26.48 18.03 -3.31
C PHE A 485 25.66 19.16 -3.96
N ALA A 486 24.76 18.80 -4.90
CA ALA A 486 23.89 19.77 -5.56
C ALA A 486 22.95 20.53 -4.62
N LYS A 487 22.67 20.02 -3.43
CA LYS A 487 21.82 20.68 -2.43
C LYS A 487 22.47 21.89 -1.78
N HIS A 488 23.79 22.01 -1.79
CA HIS A 488 24.55 23.12 -1.18
C HIS A 488 24.20 23.42 0.30
N ALA A 489 23.87 22.37 1.06
CA ALA A 489 23.53 22.54 2.49
C ALA A 489 24.78 22.87 3.31
N PRO A 490 24.65 23.69 4.40
CA PRO A 490 25.77 24.05 5.28
C PRO A 490 26.47 22.84 5.93
N VAL A 491 25.73 21.74 6.16
CA VAL A 491 26.23 20.50 6.76
C VAL A 491 26.16 19.38 5.75
N LEU A 492 27.31 18.77 5.43
CA LEU A 492 27.40 17.58 4.60
C LEU A 492 27.63 16.34 5.48
N VAL A 493 26.73 15.39 5.41
CA VAL A 493 26.80 14.13 6.17
C VAL A 493 27.06 12.98 5.20
N LEU A 494 28.10 12.21 5.48
CA LEU A 494 28.56 11.08 4.67
C LEU A 494 28.56 9.81 5.55
N ASP A 495 27.59 8.90 5.31
CA ASP A 495 27.48 7.64 6.04
C ASP A 495 27.99 6.50 5.16
N ASP A 496 29.22 6.04 5.43
CA ASP A 496 29.95 4.98 4.71
C ASP A 496 29.86 5.09 3.16
N SER A 497 29.89 6.33 2.69
CA SER A 497 29.53 6.71 1.34
C SER A 497 30.54 6.31 0.26
N THR A 498 31.74 5.81 0.62
CA THR A 498 32.79 5.42 -0.32
C THR A 498 33.06 3.91 -0.34
N SER A 499 32.30 3.11 0.41
CA SER A 499 32.54 1.68 0.61
C SER A 499 32.47 0.82 -0.67
N ALA A 500 31.67 1.22 -1.67
CA ALA A 500 31.54 0.53 -2.95
C ALA A 500 32.40 1.14 -4.08
N LEU A 501 33.26 2.13 -3.77
CA LEU A 501 34.16 2.74 -4.73
C LEU A 501 35.50 1.97 -4.79
N ASP A 502 36.11 1.95 -5.98
CA ASP A 502 37.52 1.56 -6.11
C ASP A 502 38.43 2.62 -5.48
N MET A 503 39.67 2.24 -5.17
CA MET A 503 40.62 3.09 -4.42
C MET A 503 40.97 4.40 -5.15
N GLU A 504 41.04 4.39 -6.48
CA GLU A 504 41.35 5.57 -7.29
C GLU A 504 40.18 6.58 -7.23
N THR A 505 38.98 6.12 -7.51
CA THR A 505 37.75 6.94 -7.43
C THR A 505 37.51 7.43 -5.99
N GLU A 506 37.75 6.60 -4.96
CA GLU A 506 37.63 7.00 -3.56
C GLU A 506 38.56 8.16 -3.24
N HIS A 507 39.83 8.07 -3.67
CA HIS A 507 40.81 9.12 -3.43
C HIS A 507 40.43 10.44 -4.11
N GLU A 508 39.95 10.39 -5.37
CA GLU A 508 39.51 11.57 -6.12
C GLU A 508 38.26 12.22 -5.47
N VAL A 509 37.27 11.41 -5.08
CA VAL A 509 36.08 11.90 -4.38
C VAL A 509 36.44 12.54 -3.04
N GLN A 510 37.35 11.94 -2.27
CA GLN A 510 37.81 12.51 -1.00
C GLN A 510 38.55 13.84 -1.20
N ALA A 511 39.39 13.94 -2.25
CA ALA A 511 40.04 15.20 -2.61
C ALA A 511 38.99 16.28 -2.94
N ASN A 512 37.99 15.95 -3.76
CA ASN A 512 36.90 16.86 -4.10
C ASN A 512 36.08 17.28 -2.85
N ILE A 513 35.81 16.34 -1.92
CA ILE A 513 35.13 16.66 -0.66
C ILE A 513 35.99 17.62 0.21
N SER A 514 37.30 17.49 0.18
CA SER A 514 38.20 18.36 0.95
C SER A 514 38.19 19.82 0.45
N GLU A 515 37.88 20.03 -0.84
CA GLU A 515 37.76 21.36 -1.44
C GLU A 515 36.54 22.15 -0.98
N PHE A 516 35.53 21.50 -0.37
CA PHE A 516 34.43 22.18 0.31
C PHE A 516 34.89 22.86 1.61
N LYS A 517 35.80 23.85 1.52
CA LYS A 517 36.47 24.49 2.66
C LYS A 517 35.52 25.18 3.63
N ASN A 518 34.33 25.57 3.18
CA ASN A 518 33.35 26.31 4.02
C ASN A 518 32.17 25.45 4.49
N SER A 519 32.10 24.14 4.15
CA SER A 519 31.04 23.27 4.61
C SER A 519 31.46 22.53 5.87
N THR A 520 30.53 22.43 6.81
CA THR A 520 30.68 21.58 7.98
C THR A 520 30.45 20.14 7.57
N LYS A 521 31.28 19.20 8.02
CA LYS A 521 31.21 17.81 7.57
C LYS A 521 31.07 16.85 8.75
N ILE A 522 30.21 15.85 8.58
CA ILE A 522 30.15 14.68 9.45
C ILE A 522 30.45 13.45 8.58
N VAL A 523 31.54 12.76 8.88
CA VAL A 523 31.98 11.61 8.10
C VAL A 523 31.92 10.37 9.00
N ILE A 524 31.01 9.48 8.70
CA ILE A 524 30.97 8.15 9.30
C ILE A 524 31.67 7.19 8.38
N ALA A 525 32.67 6.49 8.88
CA ALA A 525 33.40 5.52 8.08
C ALA A 525 33.98 4.37 8.92
N HIS A 526 34.16 3.24 8.26
CA HIS A 526 34.92 2.10 8.78
C HIS A 526 36.40 2.15 8.38
N ARG A 527 36.76 2.98 7.41
CA ARG A 527 38.12 3.18 6.93
C ARG A 527 38.75 4.42 7.56
N ILE A 528 39.97 4.27 8.06
CA ILE A 528 40.73 5.39 8.62
C ILE A 528 40.99 6.48 7.57
N SER A 529 41.21 6.10 6.30
CA SER A 529 41.45 7.04 5.19
C SER A 529 40.39 8.13 5.11
N ALA A 530 39.13 7.81 5.38
CA ALA A 530 38.01 8.73 5.25
C ALA A 530 37.93 9.76 6.40
N VAL A 531 38.45 9.45 7.61
CA VAL A 531 38.30 10.31 8.79
C VAL A 531 39.64 10.89 9.30
N ARG A 532 40.81 10.44 8.79
CA ARG A 532 42.11 10.85 9.27
C ARG A 532 42.38 12.37 9.21
N HIS A 533 41.70 13.06 8.34
CA HIS A 533 41.85 14.50 8.16
C HIS A 533 40.71 15.30 8.84
N ALA A 534 39.87 14.66 9.67
CA ALA A 534 38.85 15.34 10.43
C ALA A 534 39.50 16.20 11.55
N ASP A 535 38.89 17.35 11.83
CA ASP A 535 39.34 18.22 12.93
C ASP A 535 39.17 17.55 14.30
N GLU A 536 38.15 16.70 14.43
CA GLU A 536 37.86 15.88 15.59
C GLU A 536 37.33 14.53 15.16
N ILE A 537 37.76 13.47 15.80
CA ILE A 537 37.29 12.11 15.60
C ILE A 537 36.71 11.60 16.91
N ILE A 538 35.52 11.05 16.87
CA ILE A 538 34.91 10.31 17.99
C ILE A 538 34.78 8.83 17.64
N VAL A 539 35.10 7.99 18.60
CA VAL A 539 34.94 6.54 18.49
C VAL A 539 33.80 6.10 19.38
N LEU A 540 32.80 5.43 18.75
CA LEU A 540 31.63 4.89 19.44
C LEU A 540 31.82 3.40 19.74
N GLU A 541 31.61 3.01 20.99
CA GLU A 541 31.53 1.63 21.43
C GLU A 541 30.31 1.47 22.35
N ASP A 542 29.45 0.51 22.04
CA ASP A 542 28.21 0.24 22.78
C ASP A 542 27.35 1.50 23.07
N GLY A 543 27.25 2.39 22.08
CA GLY A 543 26.43 3.61 22.18
C GLY A 543 27.12 4.76 22.95
N ARG A 544 28.36 4.62 23.41
CA ARG A 544 29.11 5.65 24.15
C ARG A 544 30.31 6.13 23.35
N ILE A 545 30.70 7.38 23.57
CA ILE A 545 31.98 7.88 23.06
C ILE A 545 33.08 7.37 24.00
N CYS A 546 33.88 6.42 23.50
CA CYS A 546 35.01 5.85 24.24
C CYS A 546 36.35 6.58 24.00
N GLU A 547 36.52 7.14 22.80
CA GLU A 547 37.70 7.91 22.43
C GLU A 547 37.29 9.18 21.68
N LYS A 548 38.04 10.25 21.89
CA LYS A 548 37.84 11.54 21.26
C LYS A 548 39.17 12.27 21.10
N GLY A 549 39.44 12.86 19.96
CA GLY A 549 40.67 13.62 19.65
C GLY A 549 40.89 13.70 18.13
N ASP A 550 42.04 14.25 17.74
CA ASP A 550 42.50 14.21 16.35
C ASP A 550 43.22 12.87 16.02
N HIS A 551 43.68 12.73 14.78
CA HIS A 551 44.36 11.52 14.30
C HIS A 551 45.57 11.16 15.14
N ASP A 552 46.46 12.11 15.44
CA ASP A 552 47.74 11.87 16.13
C ASP A 552 47.51 11.60 17.64
N GLU A 553 46.57 12.32 18.25
CA GLU A 553 46.16 12.09 19.64
C GLU A 553 45.59 10.67 19.81
N LEU A 554 44.71 10.23 18.90
CA LEU A 554 44.09 8.91 18.99
C LEU A 554 45.08 7.78 18.73
N LEU A 555 46.08 7.98 17.85
CA LEU A 555 47.16 7.02 17.67
C LEU A 555 48.00 6.89 18.94
N SER A 556 48.27 8.00 19.65
CA SER A 556 49.03 8.01 20.88
C SER A 556 48.35 7.26 22.04
N LYS A 557 46.99 7.29 22.07
CA LYS A 557 46.17 6.62 23.10
C LYS A 557 46.18 5.09 23.01
N LYS A 558 46.60 4.52 21.87
CA LYS A 558 46.66 3.06 21.60
C LYS A 558 45.34 2.31 21.87
N GLY A 559 44.23 2.97 21.73
CA GLY A 559 42.88 2.43 21.96
C GLY A 559 42.27 1.72 20.74
N TYR A 560 40.95 1.82 20.58
CA TYR A 560 40.23 1.23 19.46
C TYR A 560 40.66 1.81 18.10
N TYR A 561 40.85 3.13 18.02
CA TYR A 561 41.32 3.81 16.82
C TYR A 561 42.67 3.29 16.35
N TYR A 562 43.64 3.20 17.27
CA TYR A 562 44.96 2.66 16.97
C TYR A 562 44.93 1.21 16.53
N LYS A 563 44.13 0.36 17.20
CA LYS A 563 43.97 -1.04 16.79
C LYS A 563 43.42 -1.15 15.37
N THR A 564 42.41 -0.33 15.02
CA THR A 564 41.83 -0.27 13.66
C THR A 564 42.87 0.22 12.65
N TYR A 565 43.67 1.23 13.00
CA TYR A 565 44.77 1.72 12.17
C TYR A 565 45.80 0.64 11.88
N MET A 566 46.26 -0.06 12.91
CA MET A 566 47.20 -1.16 12.75
C MET A 566 46.64 -2.34 11.97
N ALA A 567 45.36 -2.61 12.09
CA ALA A 567 44.69 -3.64 11.28
C ALA A 567 44.59 -3.27 9.79
N GLN A 568 44.46 -1.98 9.45
CA GLN A 568 44.35 -1.51 8.06
C GLN A 568 45.72 -1.23 7.42
N TYR A 569 46.72 -0.78 8.17
CA TYR A 569 48.00 -0.30 7.66
C TYR A 569 49.22 -0.99 8.23
N GLY A 570 49.09 -1.84 9.26
CA GLY A 570 50.22 -2.41 9.99
C GLY A 570 51.18 -3.22 9.13
N ASP A 571 50.69 -3.95 8.14
CA ASP A 571 51.57 -4.73 7.22
C ASP A 571 52.36 -3.82 6.29
N VAL A 572 51.76 -2.71 5.80
CA VAL A 572 52.46 -1.72 4.97
C VAL A 572 53.51 -0.98 5.76
N LEU A 573 53.24 -0.65 7.03
CA LEU A 573 54.18 0.01 7.92
C LEU A 573 55.39 -0.89 8.22
N LYS A 574 55.18 -2.17 8.48
CA LYS A 574 56.28 -3.15 8.68
C LYS A 574 57.15 -3.27 7.43
N GLN A 575 56.55 -3.33 6.23
CA GLN A 575 57.32 -3.38 4.99
C GLN A 575 58.16 -2.10 4.77
N LEU A 576 57.64 -0.93 5.15
CA LEU A 576 58.37 0.33 5.06
C LEU A 576 59.52 0.42 6.11
N GLU A 577 59.36 -0.19 7.28
CA GLU A 577 60.42 -0.29 8.31
C GLU A 577 61.52 -1.29 7.91
N GLU A 578 61.17 -2.34 7.15
CA GLU A 578 62.16 -3.33 6.64
C GLU A 578 62.95 -2.82 5.43
N VAL A 579 62.46 -1.77 4.73
CA VAL A 579 63.13 -1.18 3.56
C VAL A 579 64.05 0.01 3.93
N ASN A 580 63.89 0.61 5.13
CA ASN A 580 64.77 1.65 5.68
C ASN A 580 65.78 1.05 6.66
#